data_2f2819a65070d23996ceed6942d77e3b
#
_entry.id   2f2819a65070d23996ceed6942d77e3b
#
_cell.length_a   1.000
_cell.length_b   1.000
_cell.length_c   1.000
_cell.angle_alpha   90.00
_cell.angle_beta   90.00
_cell.angle_gamma   90.00
#
_symmetry.space_group_name_H-M   'P 1'
#
loop_
_entity.id
_entity.type
_entity.pdbx_description
1 polymer ?
#
loop_
_entity_poly.entity_id
_entity_poly.type
_entity_poly.pdbx_seq_one_letter_code
_entity_poly.pdbx_strand_id
1 'polypeptide(L)'
;MGDVLAGIHATWEFDTDSVLIRFERGIRTPKLFQSLRERRVPHAALSSVTLTPGKRGTVVLRAVPRPGADPLLEAAAGQLKDGCNPYRLVLPAERETLAEYYADELRARLGPDAAEPAERFLVAAPEAPMQFKAYDGRASFDGDRISFRWFWTGASTAKWKAGDQTFPVTELSGVEWRSPEAFDGYLRLVPRGLEGVAPGPGPGACLGTSSASGIGAGPDTGLGTGLAAGPVRSAQPMAPRPTRADQDPAAVVFGLGYGPVHESLPFAAAVLESVRRKQPSPAAPAAVLAGAGRRDPADIAERIRHLGELHRAGLVTDDEFSAKKAQLLAEL
;
A
#
# COMPACT_ATOMS: atom_id res chain seq x y z
N MET A 1 -33.60 -1.36 -9.82
CA MET A 1 -32.79 -1.12 -11.02
C MET A 1 -31.78 -0.05 -10.60
N GLY A 2 -30.50 -0.36 -10.62
CA GLY A 2 -29.46 0.65 -10.33
C GLY A 2 -29.38 1.65 -11.47
N ASP A 3 -29.12 2.90 -11.14
CA ASP A 3 -28.89 3.94 -12.13
C ASP A 3 -27.55 3.72 -12.82
N VAL A 4 -27.50 3.88 -14.14
CA VAL A 4 -26.36 3.47 -14.96
C VAL A 4 -25.85 4.64 -15.79
N LEU A 5 -24.55 4.91 -15.72
CA LEU A 5 -23.87 5.91 -16.53
C LEU A 5 -22.81 5.23 -17.41
N ALA A 6 -23.11 5.04 -18.69
CA ALA A 6 -22.19 4.46 -19.65
C ALA A 6 -21.27 5.53 -20.24
N GLY A 7 -19.98 5.33 -20.15
CA GLY A 7 -18.93 6.19 -20.70
C GLY A 7 -18.01 5.43 -21.68
N ILE A 8 -16.89 6.04 -21.99
CA ILE A 8 -15.86 5.45 -22.86
C ILE A 8 -15.02 4.48 -22.02
N HIS A 9 -14.98 3.19 -22.39
CA HIS A 9 -14.25 2.08 -21.75
C HIS A 9 -14.80 1.59 -20.42
N ALA A 10 -15.80 2.23 -19.82
CA ALA A 10 -16.39 1.78 -18.56
C ALA A 10 -17.85 2.23 -18.42
N THR A 11 -18.60 1.45 -17.66
CA THR A 11 -19.97 1.77 -17.24
C THR A 11 -19.99 1.76 -15.72
N TRP A 12 -20.54 2.82 -15.13
CA TRP A 12 -20.74 2.95 -13.69
C TRP A 12 -22.20 2.69 -13.35
N GLU A 13 -22.43 1.76 -12.43
CA GLU A 13 -23.75 1.48 -11.84
C GLU A 13 -23.75 2.00 -10.41
N PHE A 14 -24.75 2.83 -10.09
CA PHE A 14 -24.86 3.49 -8.81
C PHE A 14 -25.83 2.72 -7.92
N ASP A 15 -25.30 2.05 -6.91
CA ASP A 15 -26.06 1.36 -5.87
C ASP A 15 -26.25 2.30 -4.66
N THR A 16 -27.01 1.83 -3.65
CA THR A 16 -27.30 2.59 -2.42
C THR A 16 -26.05 2.88 -1.58
N ASP A 17 -25.06 1.98 -1.59
CA ASP A 17 -23.88 2.02 -0.73
C ASP A 17 -22.54 2.00 -1.49
N SER A 18 -22.60 1.82 -2.80
CA SER A 18 -21.41 1.60 -3.63
C SER A 18 -21.62 2.02 -5.08
N VAL A 19 -20.53 2.19 -5.80
CA VAL A 19 -20.49 2.29 -7.27
C VAL A 19 -19.85 1.03 -7.82
N LEU A 20 -20.54 0.33 -8.71
CA LEU A 20 -19.98 -0.77 -9.45
C LEU A 20 -19.44 -0.26 -10.79
N ILE A 21 -18.14 -0.28 -10.96
CA ILE A 21 -17.42 0.09 -12.18
C ILE A 21 -17.22 -1.17 -13.01
N ARG A 22 -17.85 -1.26 -14.17
CA ARG A 22 -17.63 -2.33 -15.15
C ARG A 22 -16.83 -1.83 -16.32
N PHE A 23 -15.72 -2.50 -16.62
CA PHE A 23 -14.85 -2.14 -17.73
C PHE A 23 -15.22 -2.91 -19.00
N GLU A 24 -15.26 -2.18 -20.12
CA GLU A 24 -15.54 -2.76 -21.40
C GLU A 24 -14.35 -3.60 -21.92
N ARG A 25 -14.66 -4.62 -22.70
CA ARG A 25 -13.68 -5.42 -23.42
C ARG A 25 -13.58 -4.89 -24.85
N GLY A 26 -12.45 -4.28 -25.19
CA GLY A 26 -12.26 -3.74 -26.53
C GLY A 26 -10.80 -3.47 -26.84
N ILE A 27 -10.47 -3.41 -28.13
CA ILE A 27 -9.08 -3.20 -28.62
C ILE A 27 -8.51 -1.86 -28.13
N ARG A 28 -9.37 -0.85 -27.93
CA ARG A 28 -8.98 0.50 -27.46
C ARG A 28 -9.04 0.65 -25.94
N THR A 29 -9.60 -0.33 -25.24
CA THR A 29 -9.69 -0.30 -23.78
C THR A 29 -8.32 -0.62 -23.18
N PRO A 30 -7.82 0.16 -22.19
CA PRO A 30 -6.58 -0.13 -21.52
C PRO A 30 -6.53 -1.56 -20.99
N LYS A 31 -5.42 -2.26 -21.19
CA LYS A 31 -5.28 -3.65 -20.78
C LYS A 31 -5.49 -3.84 -19.26
N LEU A 32 -5.14 -2.84 -18.46
CA LEU A 32 -5.41 -2.86 -17.01
C LEU A 32 -6.91 -2.96 -16.73
N PHE A 33 -7.75 -2.22 -17.43
CA PHE A 33 -9.22 -2.28 -17.27
C PHE A 33 -9.76 -3.66 -17.66
N GLN A 34 -9.25 -4.23 -18.73
CA GLN A 34 -9.63 -5.59 -19.15
C GLN A 34 -9.23 -6.65 -18.12
N SER A 35 -8.09 -6.46 -17.44
CA SER A 35 -7.62 -7.34 -16.36
C SER A 35 -8.47 -7.19 -15.10
N LEU A 36 -8.86 -5.96 -14.74
CA LEU A 36 -9.67 -5.68 -13.55
C LEU A 36 -11.14 -6.13 -13.72
N ARG A 37 -11.66 -6.13 -14.94
CA ARG A 37 -13.04 -6.50 -15.32
C ARG A 37 -14.10 -5.60 -14.68
N GLU A 38 -14.26 -5.69 -13.35
CA GLU A 38 -15.18 -4.88 -12.56
C GLU A 38 -14.57 -4.55 -11.21
N ARG A 39 -15.04 -3.46 -10.61
CA ARG A 39 -14.65 -3.03 -9.26
C ARG A 39 -15.86 -2.45 -8.54
N ARG A 40 -16.16 -2.99 -7.37
CA ARG A 40 -17.15 -2.42 -6.46
C ARG A 40 -16.44 -1.46 -5.52
N VAL A 41 -16.90 -0.22 -5.51
CA VAL A 41 -16.31 0.89 -4.74
C VAL A 41 -17.36 1.38 -3.74
N PRO A 42 -17.25 1.04 -2.46
CA PRO A 42 -18.14 1.58 -1.42
C PRO A 42 -18.04 3.10 -1.36
N HIS A 43 -19.14 3.82 -1.11
CA HIS A 43 -19.10 5.28 -0.95
C HIS A 43 -18.17 5.70 0.17
N ALA A 44 -18.07 4.93 1.24
CA ALA A 44 -17.13 5.15 2.35
C ALA A 44 -15.64 5.10 1.93
N ALA A 45 -15.34 4.50 0.76
CA ALA A 45 -13.98 4.46 0.21
C ALA A 45 -13.61 5.75 -0.56
N LEU A 46 -14.56 6.64 -0.81
CA LEU A 46 -14.34 7.84 -1.62
C LEU A 46 -13.98 9.05 -0.73
N SER A 47 -13.04 9.86 -1.21
CA SER A 47 -12.65 11.14 -0.60
C SER A 47 -13.28 12.33 -1.31
N SER A 48 -13.39 12.27 -2.64
CA SER A 48 -13.93 13.37 -3.42
C SER A 48 -14.45 12.89 -4.78
N VAL A 49 -15.32 13.70 -5.37
CA VAL A 49 -15.85 13.48 -6.72
C VAL A 49 -15.76 14.78 -7.51
N THR A 50 -15.14 14.72 -8.68
CA THR A 50 -14.93 15.87 -9.56
C THR A 50 -15.43 15.60 -10.96
N LEU A 51 -16.03 16.61 -11.57
CA LEU A 51 -16.37 16.64 -12.99
C LEU A 51 -15.55 17.73 -13.65
N THR A 52 -14.83 17.40 -14.71
CA THR A 52 -13.94 18.35 -15.41
C THR A 52 -14.07 18.18 -16.92
N PRO A 53 -13.90 19.26 -17.68
CA PRO A 53 -13.80 19.16 -19.13
C PRO A 53 -12.66 18.22 -19.55
N GLY A 54 -12.95 17.33 -20.48
CA GLY A 54 -11.99 16.43 -21.07
C GLY A 54 -11.45 16.94 -22.42
N LYS A 55 -10.72 16.09 -23.12
CA LYS A 55 -10.22 16.40 -24.48
C LYS A 55 -11.28 16.07 -25.52
N ARG A 56 -11.26 16.79 -26.66
CA ARG A 56 -12.09 16.50 -27.84
C ARG A 56 -13.60 16.44 -27.57
N GLY A 57 -14.14 17.39 -26.80
CA GLY A 57 -15.57 17.45 -26.52
C GLY A 57 -16.05 16.32 -25.61
N THR A 58 -15.26 15.96 -24.63
CA THR A 58 -15.64 15.01 -23.58
C THR A 58 -15.68 15.69 -22.22
N VAL A 59 -16.33 15.06 -21.26
CA VAL A 59 -16.27 15.38 -19.83
C VAL A 59 -15.73 14.17 -19.06
N VAL A 60 -15.08 14.43 -17.94
CA VAL A 60 -14.44 13.41 -17.12
C VAL A 60 -15.00 13.47 -15.71
N LEU A 61 -15.74 12.43 -15.35
CA LEU A 61 -16.15 12.17 -13.99
C LEU A 61 -15.04 11.36 -13.31
N ARG A 62 -14.53 11.86 -12.19
CA ARG A 62 -13.50 11.20 -11.38
C ARG A 62 -13.99 11.04 -9.95
N ALA A 63 -14.01 9.81 -9.46
CA ALA A 63 -14.17 9.50 -8.06
C ALA A 63 -12.77 9.20 -7.48
N VAL A 64 -12.38 9.91 -6.43
CA VAL A 64 -11.04 9.75 -5.83
C VAL A 64 -11.18 8.93 -4.55
N PRO A 65 -10.55 7.76 -4.45
CA PRO A 65 -10.54 7.00 -3.22
C PRO A 65 -9.76 7.70 -2.10
N ARG A 66 -10.14 7.44 -0.87
CA ARG A 66 -9.40 7.84 0.33
C ARG A 66 -8.01 7.20 0.32
N PRO A 67 -6.96 7.89 0.82
CA PRO A 67 -5.66 7.25 1.04
C PRO A 67 -5.83 5.98 1.86
N GLY A 68 -5.19 4.89 1.46
CA GLY A 68 -5.30 3.60 2.15
C GLY A 68 -6.60 2.81 1.92
N ALA A 69 -7.56 3.32 1.13
CA ALA A 69 -8.82 2.61 0.85
C ALA A 69 -8.73 1.59 -0.29
N ASP A 70 -7.80 1.77 -1.21
CA ASP A 70 -7.64 0.90 -2.39
C ASP A 70 -6.22 0.35 -2.52
N PRO A 71 -6.03 -0.98 -2.42
CA PRO A 71 -4.72 -1.60 -2.55
C PRO A 71 -4.08 -1.40 -3.92
N LEU A 72 -4.87 -1.23 -4.99
CA LEU A 72 -4.35 -0.99 -6.34
C LEU A 72 -3.69 0.38 -6.45
N LEU A 73 -4.33 1.42 -5.97
CA LEU A 73 -3.76 2.77 -5.99
C LEU A 73 -2.61 2.91 -5.00
N GLU A 74 -2.69 2.24 -3.85
CA GLU A 74 -1.59 2.21 -2.87
C GLU A 74 -0.35 1.53 -3.45
N ALA A 75 -0.49 0.36 -4.06
CA ALA A 75 0.60 -0.32 -4.75
C ALA A 75 1.18 0.52 -5.92
N ALA A 76 0.32 1.23 -6.66
CA ALA A 76 0.76 2.09 -7.76
C ALA A 76 1.54 3.32 -7.29
N ALA A 77 1.37 3.77 -6.03
CA ALA A 77 2.10 4.90 -5.44
C ALA A 77 2.16 6.15 -6.35
N GLY A 78 1.05 6.48 -6.99
CA GLY A 78 0.95 7.62 -7.92
C GLY A 78 1.58 7.43 -9.30
N GLN A 79 2.17 6.26 -9.60
CA GLN A 79 2.84 5.99 -10.88
C GLN A 79 1.88 5.57 -12.01
N LEU A 80 0.58 5.46 -11.73
CA LEU A 80 -0.39 5.06 -12.74
C LEU A 80 -0.72 6.24 -13.65
N LYS A 81 -0.65 6.02 -14.98
CA LYS A 81 -1.05 7.02 -15.96
C LYS A 81 -2.53 7.39 -15.82
N ASP A 82 -2.88 8.64 -16.00
CA ASP A 82 -4.26 9.14 -15.88
C ASP A 82 -5.26 8.35 -16.75
N GLY A 83 -4.88 7.99 -17.98
CA GLY A 83 -5.71 7.17 -18.87
C GLY A 83 -5.93 5.73 -18.43
N CYS A 84 -5.16 5.24 -17.44
CA CYS A 84 -5.28 3.90 -16.86
C CYS A 84 -5.87 3.94 -15.44
N ASN A 85 -6.29 5.11 -14.95
CA ASN A 85 -6.91 5.24 -13.63
C ASN A 85 -8.33 4.64 -13.65
N PRO A 86 -8.61 3.60 -12.86
CA PRO A 86 -9.90 2.90 -12.88
C PRO A 86 -11.07 3.74 -12.32
N TYR A 87 -10.78 4.84 -11.63
CA TYR A 87 -11.75 5.76 -11.03
C TYR A 87 -12.07 6.96 -11.91
N ARG A 88 -11.86 6.83 -13.20
CA ARG A 88 -12.04 7.88 -14.19
C ARG A 88 -13.01 7.40 -15.28
N LEU A 89 -14.18 8.05 -15.36
CA LEU A 89 -15.16 7.81 -16.42
C LEU A 89 -15.11 8.96 -17.41
N VAL A 90 -14.88 8.66 -18.67
CA VAL A 90 -14.90 9.64 -19.78
C VAL A 90 -16.22 9.54 -20.49
N LEU A 91 -16.90 10.67 -20.67
CA LEU A 91 -18.22 10.75 -21.27
C LEU A 91 -18.20 11.72 -22.45
N PRO A 92 -19.03 11.53 -23.48
CA PRO A 92 -19.32 12.56 -24.47
C PRO A 92 -19.91 13.80 -23.80
N ALA A 93 -19.66 15.01 -24.35
CA ALA A 93 -20.15 16.27 -23.78
C ALA A 93 -21.69 16.33 -23.67
N GLU A 94 -22.41 15.64 -24.56
CA GLU A 94 -23.88 15.56 -24.53
C GLU A 94 -24.43 14.92 -23.25
N ARG A 95 -23.57 14.20 -22.51
CA ARG A 95 -23.92 13.57 -21.23
C ARG A 95 -23.45 14.36 -20.01
N GLU A 96 -22.99 15.59 -20.19
CA GLU A 96 -22.45 16.43 -19.09
C GLU A 96 -23.48 16.65 -17.99
N THR A 97 -24.70 17.04 -18.31
CA THR A 97 -25.77 17.28 -17.33
C THR A 97 -26.09 16.02 -16.52
N LEU A 98 -26.10 14.85 -17.18
CA LEU A 98 -26.31 13.57 -16.49
C LEU A 98 -25.14 13.21 -15.61
N ALA A 99 -23.90 13.47 -16.07
CA ALA A 99 -22.69 13.25 -15.28
C ALA A 99 -22.63 14.18 -14.05
N GLU A 100 -23.10 15.42 -14.18
CA GLU A 100 -23.19 16.39 -13.08
C GLU A 100 -24.20 15.90 -12.01
N TYR A 101 -25.37 15.45 -12.44
CA TYR A 101 -26.36 14.84 -11.54
C TYR A 101 -25.75 13.71 -10.70
N TYR A 102 -25.08 12.73 -11.33
CA TYR A 102 -24.47 11.63 -10.58
C TYR A 102 -23.25 12.06 -9.76
N ALA A 103 -22.51 13.07 -10.21
CA ALA A 103 -21.41 13.64 -9.41
C ALA A 103 -21.95 14.27 -8.11
N ASP A 104 -23.05 15.00 -8.18
CA ASP A 104 -23.69 15.63 -7.01
C ASP A 104 -24.29 14.58 -6.07
N GLU A 105 -24.91 13.55 -6.63
CA GLU A 105 -25.43 12.44 -5.84
C GLU A 105 -24.32 11.69 -5.08
N LEU A 106 -23.18 11.43 -5.73
CA LEU A 106 -22.03 10.84 -5.07
C LEU A 106 -21.43 11.77 -4.01
N ARG A 107 -21.33 13.09 -4.28
CA ARG A 107 -20.86 14.08 -3.30
C ARG A 107 -21.73 14.12 -2.06
N ALA A 108 -23.04 14.03 -2.24
CA ALA A 108 -24.01 14.00 -1.13
C ALA A 108 -23.89 12.74 -0.25
N ARG A 109 -23.30 11.66 -0.79
CA ARG A 109 -23.09 10.39 -0.07
C ARG A 109 -21.69 10.26 0.53
N LEU A 110 -20.81 11.24 0.36
CA LEU A 110 -19.50 11.24 1.02
C LEU A 110 -19.69 11.35 2.53
N GLY A 111 -19.02 10.45 3.27
CA GLY A 111 -19.06 10.48 4.72
C GLY A 111 -18.26 11.63 5.35
N PRO A 112 -18.46 11.90 6.63
CA PRO A 112 -17.70 12.92 7.35
C PRO A 112 -16.19 12.64 7.33
N ASP A 113 -15.80 11.37 7.29
CA ASP A 113 -14.40 10.93 7.28
C ASP A 113 -13.78 10.88 5.88
N ALA A 114 -14.44 11.42 4.86
CA ALA A 114 -13.99 11.36 3.47
C ALA A 114 -12.58 11.95 3.26
N ALA A 115 -12.18 12.93 4.06
CA ALA A 115 -10.87 13.54 3.99
C ALA A 115 -9.78 12.74 4.74
N GLU A 116 -10.16 11.79 5.58
CA GLU A 116 -9.23 11.03 6.41
C GLU A 116 -8.73 9.76 5.69
N PRO A 117 -7.49 9.32 5.95
CA PRO A 117 -7.01 8.03 5.46
C PRO A 117 -7.89 6.89 5.98
N ALA A 118 -8.07 5.86 5.17
CA ALA A 118 -8.80 4.67 5.58
C ALA A 118 -7.88 3.75 6.41
N GLU A 119 -8.39 3.25 7.53
CA GLU A 119 -7.65 2.31 8.40
C GLU A 119 -7.40 0.94 7.75
N ARG A 120 -8.25 0.58 6.80
CA ARG A 120 -8.19 -0.69 6.06
C ARG A 120 -8.57 -0.48 4.60
N PHE A 121 -8.23 -1.44 3.75
CA PHE A 121 -8.73 -1.47 2.39
C PHE A 121 -10.26 -1.66 2.38
N LEU A 122 -10.96 -0.81 1.67
CA LEU A 122 -12.41 -0.82 1.50
C LEU A 122 -12.80 -1.32 0.09
N VAL A 123 -11.86 -1.24 -0.85
CA VAL A 123 -12.02 -1.76 -2.21
C VAL A 123 -11.21 -3.05 -2.31
N ALA A 124 -11.85 -4.13 -2.76
CA ALA A 124 -11.19 -5.41 -2.88
C ALA A 124 -10.09 -5.41 -3.95
N ALA A 125 -8.97 -6.06 -3.67
CA ALA A 125 -7.97 -6.40 -4.69
C ALA A 125 -8.47 -7.54 -5.59
N PRO A 126 -7.85 -7.72 -6.77
CA PRO A 126 -8.07 -8.92 -7.57
C PRO A 126 -7.74 -10.20 -6.81
N GLU A 127 -8.55 -11.24 -7.04
CA GLU A 127 -8.44 -12.50 -6.31
C GLU A 127 -7.25 -13.36 -6.77
N ALA A 128 -6.64 -14.07 -5.81
CA ALA A 128 -5.68 -15.13 -6.09
C ALA A 128 -6.44 -16.42 -6.62
N PRO A 129 -5.77 -17.33 -7.34
CA PRO A 129 -4.34 -17.33 -7.65
C PRO A 129 -3.97 -16.40 -8.82
N MET A 130 -2.78 -15.81 -8.74
CA MET A 130 -2.26 -14.90 -9.76
C MET A 130 -0.82 -15.27 -10.12
N GLN A 131 -0.43 -14.95 -11.36
CA GLN A 131 0.95 -15.10 -11.81
C GLN A 131 1.25 -14.14 -12.95
N PHE A 132 2.52 -13.74 -13.07
CA PHE A 132 3.00 -13.02 -14.24
C PHE A 132 4.46 -13.35 -14.53
N LYS A 133 4.90 -13.06 -15.78
CA LYS A 133 6.29 -13.18 -16.18
C LYS A 133 7.00 -11.84 -16.04
N ALA A 134 8.10 -11.81 -15.28
CA ALA A 134 9.08 -10.75 -15.28
C ALA A 134 10.23 -11.09 -16.25
N TYR A 135 11.16 -10.15 -16.45
CA TYR A 135 12.33 -10.34 -17.29
C TYR A 135 13.25 -11.43 -16.73
N ASP A 136 13.47 -11.43 -15.44
CA ASP A 136 14.41 -12.31 -14.73
C ASP A 136 13.75 -13.55 -14.09
N GLY A 137 12.41 -13.64 -14.11
CA GLY A 137 11.71 -14.76 -13.50
C GLY A 137 10.21 -14.74 -13.68
N ARG A 138 9.53 -15.63 -12.98
CA ARG A 138 8.08 -15.70 -12.85
C ARG A 138 7.70 -15.47 -11.39
N ALA A 139 6.75 -14.59 -11.17
CA ALA A 139 6.09 -14.40 -9.89
C ALA A 139 4.75 -15.14 -9.88
N SER A 140 4.45 -15.86 -8.81
CA SER A 140 3.15 -16.50 -8.56
C SER A 140 2.69 -16.25 -7.13
N PHE A 141 1.39 -16.09 -6.94
CA PHE A 141 0.74 -15.85 -5.67
C PHE A 141 -0.51 -16.71 -5.55
N ASP A 142 -0.62 -17.50 -4.49
CA ASP A 142 -1.74 -18.43 -4.23
C ASP A 142 -2.76 -17.91 -3.21
N GLY A 143 -2.51 -16.73 -2.62
CA GLY A 143 -3.30 -16.13 -1.54
C GLY A 143 -2.58 -16.14 -0.20
N ASP A 144 -1.65 -17.06 0.02
CA ASP A 144 -0.90 -17.23 1.26
C ASP A 144 0.62 -17.10 1.08
N ARG A 145 1.12 -17.44 -0.10
CA ARG A 145 2.54 -17.47 -0.42
C ARG A 145 2.82 -16.84 -1.77
N ILE A 146 3.93 -16.13 -1.85
CA ILE A 146 4.49 -15.60 -3.08
C ILE A 146 5.70 -16.44 -3.44
N SER A 147 5.78 -16.92 -4.69
CA SER A 147 6.93 -17.69 -5.17
C SER A 147 7.56 -17.02 -6.37
N PHE A 148 8.89 -16.90 -6.37
CA PHE A 148 9.70 -16.43 -7.47
C PHE A 148 10.51 -17.59 -8.04
N ARG A 149 10.37 -17.86 -9.35
CA ARG A 149 11.16 -18.83 -10.10
C ARG A 149 12.01 -18.11 -11.12
N TRP A 150 13.30 -18.30 -11.06
CA TRP A 150 14.25 -17.55 -11.88
C TRP A 150 14.40 -18.13 -13.28
N PHE A 151 14.61 -17.26 -14.24
CA PHE A 151 14.95 -17.65 -15.61
C PHE A 151 16.46 -17.56 -15.81
N TRP A 152 17.02 -18.58 -16.35
CA TRP A 152 18.45 -18.69 -16.67
C TRP A 152 18.98 -17.49 -17.47
N THR A 153 18.21 -16.93 -18.39
CA THR A 153 18.64 -15.84 -19.29
C THR A 153 18.52 -14.45 -18.71
N GLY A 154 17.76 -14.24 -17.66
CA GLY A 154 17.42 -12.92 -17.13
C GLY A 154 17.89 -12.71 -15.67
N ALA A 155 18.00 -13.77 -14.88
CA ALA A 155 18.34 -13.67 -13.48
C ALA A 155 19.85 -13.36 -13.29
N SER A 156 20.13 -12.47 -12.33
CA SER A 156 21.50 -12.20 -11.91
C SER A 156 22.13 -13.40 -11.20
N THR A 157 23.45 -13.41 -11.12
CA THR A 157 24.18 -14.46 -10.39
C THR A 157 23.75 -14.55 -8.93
N ALA A 158 23.37 -13.43 -8.28
CA ALA A 158 22.89 -13.42 -6.91
C ALA A 158 21.56 -14.19 -6.77
N LYS A 159 20.60 -13.91 -7.65
CA LYS A 159 19.30 -14.60 -7.68
C LYS A 159 19.44 -16.07 -8.03
N TRP A 160 20.29 -16.37 -9.00
CA TRP A 160 20.56 -17.75 -9.39
C TRP A 160 21.16 -18.58 -8.26
N LYS A 161 22.12 -18.02 -7.51
CA LYS A 161 22.71 -18.67 -6.33
C LYS A 161 21.72 -18.81 -5.17
N ALA A 162 20.79 -17.87 -5.02
CA ALA A 162 19.76 -17.95 -3.99
C ALA A 162 18.72 -19.05 -4.30
N GLY A 163 18.60 -19.49 -5.55
CA GLY A 163 17.58 -20.45 -5.99
C GLY A 163 16.16 -19.86 -6.01
N ASP A 164 15.18 -20.67 -6.36
CA ASP A 164 13.76 -20.28 -6.31
C ASP A 164 13.38 -19.86 -4.89
N GLN A 165 12.60 -18.78 -4.78
CA GLN A 165 12.23 -18.20 -3.50
C GLN A 165 10.76 -18.38 -3.21
N THR A 166 10.40 -18.56 -1.93
CA THR A 166 9.00 -18.59 -1.48
C THR A 166 8.86 -17.78 -0.20
N PHE A 167 7.93 -16.85 -0.18
CA PHE A 167 7.69 -15.92 0.92
C PHE A 167 6.26 -16.10 1.43
N PRO A 168 6.06 -16.54 2.68
CA PRO A 168 4.75 -16.47 3.32
C PRO A 168 4.31 -15.02 3.48
N VAL A 169 3.05 -14.72 3.21
CA VAL A 169 2.47 -13.37 3.38
C VAL A 169 2.66 -12.85 4.81
N THR A 170 2.65 -13.75 5.80
CA THR A 170 2.84 -13.41 7.23
C THR A 170 4.23 -12.85 7.56
N GLU A 171 5.23 -13.12 6.73
CA GLU A 171 6.60 -12.63 6.91
C GLU A 171 6.85 -11.29 6.19
N LEU A 172 5.84 -10.76 5.49
CA LEU A 172 5.95 -9.53 4.73
C LEU A 172 5.31 -8.37 5.49
N SER A 173 5.90 -7.18 5.35
CA SER A 173 5.35 -5.90 5.80
C SER A 173 4.68 -5.13 4.66
N GLY A 174 5.06 -5.38 3.41
CA GLY A 174 4.53 -4.68 2.25
C GLY A 174 5.09 -5.16 0.93
N VAL A 175 4.75 -4.39 -0.10
CA VAL A 175 5.20 -4.59 -1.48
C VAL A 175 5.58 -3.24 -2.06
N GLU A 176 6.71 -3.17 -2.73
CA GLU A 176 7.10 -2.04 -3.57
C GLU A 176 6.89 -2.40 -5.03
N TRP A 177 6.13 -1.58 -5.74
CA TRP A 177 5.94 -1.72 -7.17
C TRP A 177 6.43 -0.44 -7.87
N ARG A 178 7.38 -0.60 -8.78
CA ARG A 178 7.84 0.45 -9.66
C ARG A 178 7.39 0.14 -11.08
N SER A 179 6.71 1.10 -11.69
CA SER A 179 6.07 0.89 -13.01
C SER A 179 7.06 0.33 -14.04
N PRO A 180 6.66 -0.70 -14.83
CA PRO A 180 7.46 -1.19 -15.96
C PRO A 180 7.62 -0.16 -17.08
N GLU A 181 6.85 0.92 -17.05
CA GLU A 181 6.98 2.04 -17.99
C GLU A 181 8.06 3.05 -17.55
N ALA A 182 8.53 2.95 -16.32
CA ALA A 182 9.69 3.67 -15.84
C ALA A 182 10.97 2.87 -16.16
N PHE A 183 12.09 3.58 -16.25
CA PHE A 183 13.40 2.92 -16.31
C PHE A 183 13.63 2.15 -15.00
N ASP A 184 14.10 0.90 -15.09
CA ASP A 184 14.30 0.01 -13.93
C ASP A 184 13.03 -0.31 -13.12
N GLY A 185 11.92 -0.64 -13.78
CA GLY A 185 10.71 -1.14 -13.12
C GLY A 185 10.91 -2.50 -12.45
N TYR A 186 10.27 -2.69 -11.28
CA TYR A 186 10.36 -3.94 -10.51
C TYR A 186 9.16 -4.12 -9.59
N LEU A 187 9.01 -5.33 -9.08
CA LEU A 187 8.19 -5.64 -7.91
C LEU A 187 9.10 -6.25 -6.84
N ARG A 188 9.10 -5.67 -5.65
CA ARG A 188 9.88 -6.12 -4.49
C ARG A 188 8.94 -6.44 -3.34
N LEU A 189 9.18 -7.56 -2.69
CA LEU A 189 8.55 -7.90 -1.42
C LEU A 189 9.38 -7.29 -0.29
N VAL A 190 8.71 -6.69 0.68
CA VAL A 190 9.37 -6.07 1.85
C VAL A 190 9.17 -7.02 3.04
N PRO A 191 10.24 -7.73 3.49
CA PRO A 191 10.17 -8.57 4.67
C PRO A 191 9.93 -7.74 5.95
N ARG A 192 9.28 -8.33 6.94
CA ARG A 192 9.14 -7.71 8.27
C ARG A 192 10.50 -7.54 8.93
N GLY A 193 10.68 -6.44 9.65
CA GLY A 193 11.94 -6.11 10.33
C GLY A 193 12.95 -5.33 9.47
N LEU A 194 12.68 -5.10 8.20
CA LEU A 194 13.42 -4.18 7.33
C LEU A 194 12.66 -2.85 7.10
N GLU A 195 11.64 -2.59 7.90
CA GLU A 195 10.85 -1.36 7.90
C GLU A 195 11.75 -0.18 8.29
N GLY A 196 12.06 0.69 7.36
CA GLY A 196 12.85 1.90 7.63
C GLY A 196 13.93 2.24 6.61
N VAL A 197 14.19 1.39 5.64
CA VAL A 197 15.04 1.77 4.49
C VAL A 197 14.16 2.27 3.37
N ALA A 198 13.70 3.52 3.51
CA ALA A 198 13.03 4.21 2.40
C ALA A 198 13.93 4.20 1.17
N PRO A 199 13.41 3.90 -0.05
CA PRO A 199 14.17 4.06 -1.27
C PRO A 199 14.55 5.54 -1.41
N GLY A 200 15.84 5.83 -1.35
CA GLY A 200 16.34 7.17 -1.62
C GLY A 200 15.87 7.65 -3.00
N PRO A 201 15.59 8.94 -3.20
CA PRO A 201 15.22 9.48 -4.50
C PRO A 201 16.33 9.15 -5.51
N GLY A 202 15.94 8.53 -6.63
CA GLY A 202 16.84 8.19 -7.71
C GLY A 202 17.62 9.43 -8.19
N PRO A 203 18.85 9.27 -8.76
CA PRO A 203 19.67 10.37 -9.22
C PRO A 203 19.04 11.02 -10.46
N GLY A 204 18.25 12.06 -10.25
CA GLY A 204 17.54 12.73 -11.36
C GLY A 204 16.78 13.99 -10.95
N ALA A 205 17.33 14.81 -10.06
CA ALA A 205 16.83 16.18 -9.87
C ALA A 205 17.86 17.05 -9.18
N CYS A 206 18.88 17.49 -9.93
CA CYS A 206 19.70 18.64 -9.56
C CYS A 206 19.95 19.47 -10.81
N LEU A 207 18.99 20.31 -11.17
CA LEU A 207 19.21 21.53 -11.94
C LEU A 207 18.73 22.68 -11.05
N GLY A 208 19.65 23.27 -10.34
CA GLY A 208 19.45 24.47 -9.53
C GLY A 208 20.75 25.26 -9.53
N THR A 209 20.82 26.24 -10.42
CA THR A 209 21.83 27.30 -10.55
C THR A 209 22.09 28.00 -9.22
N SER A 210 23.38 28.17 -8.90
CA SER A 210 23.86 29.31 -8.11
C SER A 210 25.29 29.65 -8.50
N SER A 211 25.42 30.75 -9.19
CA SER A 211 26.66 31.49 -9.41
C SER A 211 27.10 32.14 -8.10
N ALA A 212 28.36 32.04 -7.74
CA ALA A 212 29.08 33.12 -7.08
C ALA A 212 30.59 32.89 -7.16
N SER A 213 31.23 33.88 -7.67
CA SER A 213 32.66 34.09 -7.87
C SER A 213 33.48 34.12 -6.57
N GLY A 214 34.73 33.70 -6.67
CA GLY A 214 35.74 33.92 -5.62
C GLY A 214 37.11 33.48 -6.08
N ILE A 215 37.86 34.44 -6.61
CA ILE A 215 39.25 34.33 -7.04
C ILE A 215 40.16 34.32 -5.79
N GLY A 216 41.21 33.49 -5.79
CA GLY A 216 42.28 33.55 -4.79
C GLY A 216 43.40 32.55 -5.07
N ALA A 217 44.46 33.03 -5.72
CA ALA A 217 45.68 32.30 -6.04
C ALA A 217 46.65 32.24 -4.85
N GLY A 218 47.51 31.21 -4.85
CA GLY A 218 48.85 31.28 -4.28
C GLY A 218 49.34 29.96 -3.67
N PRO A 219 50.50 29.47 -4.10
CA PRO A 219 51.06 28.22 -3.63
C PRO A 219 52.05 28.46 -2.48
N ASP A 220 52.14 27.52 -1.52
CA ASP A 220 53.42 27.35 -0.85
C ASP A 220 53.64 25.94 -0.30
N THR A 221 54.85 25.51 -0.49
CA THR A 221 55.50 24.27 -0.15
C THR A 221 55.74 24.16 1.36
N GLY A 222 55.52 22.98 1.96
CA GLY A 222 55.95 22.71 3.32
C GLY A 222 55.96 21.22 3.63
N LEU A 223 57.13 20.58 3.50
CA LEU A 223 57.42 19.27 4.09
C LEU A 223 57.33 19.36 5.63
N GLY A 224 56.57 18.47 6.23
CA GLY A 224 56.52 18.30 7.66
C GLY A 224 56.12 16.86 8.05
N THR A 225 57.15 16.03 8.30
CA THR A 225 57.00 14.71 8.95
C THR A 225 56.49 14.88 10.37
N GLY A 226 55.32 14.29 10.69
CA GLY A 226 54.80 14.21 12.04
C GLY A 226 53.89 13.01 12.19
N LEU A 227 54.41 11.88 12.71
CA LEU A 227 53.61 10.74 13.19
C LEU A 227 52.79 11.21 14.41
N ALA A 228 51.50 11.37 14.25
CA ALA A 228 50.57 11.46 15.33
C ALA A 228 49.49 10.40 15.13
N ALA A 229 49.45 9.44 16.03
CA ALA A 229 48.41 8.43 16.14
C ALA A 229 47.06 9.13 16.41
N GLY A 230 46.22 9.24 15.38
CA GLY A 230 44.84 9.69 15.49
C GLY A 230 43.97 8.59 16.11
N PRO A 231 42.92 8.97 16.87
CA PRO A 231 42.06 7.99 17.50
C PRO A 231 41.36 7.12 16.47
N VAL A 232 41.34 5.83 16.73
CA VAL A 232 40.61 4.81 15.96
C VAL A 232 39.14 5.26 15.89
N ARG A 233 38.70 5.75 14.76
CA ARG A 233 37.28 5.97 14.49
C ARG A 233 36.61 4.62 14.55
N SER A 234 35.82 4.38 15.57
CA SER A 234 34.87 3.31 15.68
C SER A 234 34.07 3.25 14.37
N ALA A 235 34.22 2.19 13.61
CA ALA A 235 33.41 1.93 12.44
C ALA A 235 31.95 1.88 12.87
N GLN A 236 31.20 2.95 12.63
CA GLN A 236 29.74 2.91 12.76
C GLN A 236 29.26 1.83 11.79
N PRO A 237 28.37 0.93 12.22
CA PRO A 237 27.77 -0.05 11.33
C PRO A 237 27.08 0.73 10.20
N MET A 238 27.62 0.63 9.00
CA MET A 238 27.05 1.22 7.79
C MET A 238 25.68 0.60 7.60
N ALA A 239 24.62 1.40 7.66
CA ALA A 239 23.27 0.95 7.34
C ALA A 239 23.29 0.20 6.01
N PRO A 240 22.63 -0.96 5.91
CA PRO A 240 22.65 -1.75 4.68
C PRO A 240 22.15 -0.89 3.52
N ARG A 241 22.98 -0.69 2.52
CA ARG A 241 22.57 0.02 1.30
C ARG A 241 21.44 -0.76 0.67
N PRO A 242 20.38 -0.08 0.17
CA PRO A 242 19.26 -0.76 -0.50
C PRO A 242 19.84 -1.61 -1.64
N THR A 243 19.61 -2.91 -1.58
CA THR A 243 20.07 -3.84 -2.61
C THR A 243 19.37 -3.47 -3.92
N ARG A 244 20.10 -3.42 -5.03
CA ARG A 244 19.51 -3.19 -6.34
C ARG A 244 18.51 -4.31 -6.66
N ALA A 245 17.36 -3.98 -7.27
CA ALA A 245 16.31 -4.97 -7.55
C ALA A 245 16.77 -6.13 -8.43
N ASP A 246 17.79 -5.92 -9.29
CA ASP A 246 18.40 -6.97 -10.12
C ASP A 246 19.22 -7.99 -9.30
N GLN A 247 19.74 -7.59 -8.12
CA GLN A 247 20.52 -8.44 -7.23
C GLN A 247 19.72 -9.00 -6.04
N ASP A 248 18.51 -8.52 -5.85
CA ASP A 248 17.66 -8.84 -4.70
C ASP A 248 16.79 -10.06 -4.96
N PRO A 249 16.98 -11.19 -4.23
CA PRO A 249 16.13 -12.38 -4.36
C PRO A 249 14.66 -12.15 -3.93
N ALA A 250 14.36 -11.06 -3.22
CA ALA A 250 12.99 -10.67 -2.87
C ALA A 250 12.34 -9.75 -3.92
N ALA A 251 12.98 -9.54 -5.07
CA ALA A 251 12.46 -8.69 -6.14
C ALA A 251 12.50 -9.38 -7.49
N VAL A 252 11.52 -9.09 -8.36
CA VAL A 252 11.54 -9.41 -9.80
C VAL A 252 11.62 -8.15 -10.62
N VAL A 253 12.45 -8.14 -11.67
CA VAL A 253 12.70 -6.97 -12.53
C VAL A 253 11.86 -7.05 -13.78
N PHE A 254 11.25 -5.92 -14.15
CA PHE A 254 10.51 -5.79 -15.39
C PHE A 254 11.45 -5.46 -16.55
N GLY A 255 11.02 -5.72 -17.75
CA GLY A 255 11.75 -5.43 -18.98
C GLY A 255 10.77 -5.20 -20.13
N LEU A 256 11.28 -4.95 -21.33
CA LEU A 256 10.47 -4.75 -22.52
C LEU A 256 9.53 -5.95 -22.75
N GLY A 257 8.22 -5.75 -22.55
CA GLY A 257 7.21 -6.77 -22.70
C GLY A 257 7.02 -7.74 -21.53
N TYR A 258 7.81 -7.59 -20.45
CA TYR A 258 7.74 -8.42 -19.27
C TYR A 258 7.27 -7.62 -18.04
N GLY A 259 6.41 -8.23 -17.23
CA GLY A 259 5.83 -7.60 -16.04
C GLY A 259 4.93 -6.40 -16.37
N PRO A 260 4.07 -6.46 -17.42
CA PRO A 260 3.29 -5.29 -17.83
C PRO A 260 2.38 -4.82 -16.71
N VAL A 261 2.01 -3.53 -16.71
CA VAL A 261 1.19 -2.90 -15.66
C VAL A 261 -0.08 -3.71 -15.36
N HIS A 262 -0.75 -4.24 -16.40
CA HIS A 262 -2.01 -4.96 -16.25
C HIS A 262 -1.90 -6.36 -15.61
N GLU A 263 -0.69 -6.88 -15.44
CA GLU A 263 -0.42 -8.13 -14.73
C GLU A 263 0.26 -7.86 -13.38
N SER A 264 1.31 -7.04 -13.38
CA SER A 264 2.14 -6.82 -12.20
C SER A 264 1.50 -5.95 -11.14
N LEU A 265 0.71 -4.92 -11.53
CA LEU A 265 0.05 -4.04 -10.56
C LEU A 265 -1.14 -4.72 -9.85
N PRO A 266 -2.06 -5.44 -10.52
CA PRO A 266 -3.08 -6.24 -9.84
C PRO A 266 -2.48 -7.29 -8.91
N PHE A 267 -1.38 -7.92 -9.29
CA PHE A 267 -0.63 -8.84 -8.45
C PHE A 267 -0.09 -8.16 -7.18
N ALA A 268 0.56 -7.00 -7.33
CA ALA A 268 1.06 -6.21 -6.19
C ALA A 268 -0.07 -5.81 -5.23
N ALA A 269 -1.22 -5.39 -5.77
CA ALA A 269 -2.41 -5.04 -4.98
C ALA A 269 -2.96 -6.24 -4.19
N ALA A 270 -3.03 -7.42 -4.81
CA ALA A 270 -3.53 -8.63 -4.16
C ALA A 270 -2.60 -9.09 -3.02
N VAL A 271 -1.27 -9.02 -3.23
CA VAL A 271 -0.29 -9.32 -2.19
C VAL A 271 -0.40 -8.31 -1.05
N LEU A 272 -0.48 -7.00 -1.37
CA LEU A 272 -0.56 -5.92 -0.37
C LEU A 272 -1.82 -6.05 0.50
N GLU A 273 -2.98 -6.34 -0.10
CA GLU A 273 -4.22 -6.61 0.66
C GLU A 273 -4.06 -7.82 1.57
N SER A 274 -3.47 -8.91 1.09
CA SER A 274 -3.27 -10.12 1.88
C SER A 274 -2.30 -9.89 3.04
N VAL A 275 -1.23 -9.10 2.83
CA VAL A 275 -0.31 -8.67 3.89
C VAL A 275 -1.05 -7.88 4.94
N ARG A 276 -1.84 -6.85 4.55
CA ARG A 276 -2.56 -5.99 5.50
C ARG A 276 -3.65 -6.76 6.26
N ARG A 277 -4.37 -7.67 5.61
CA ARG A 277 -5.39 -8.52 6.24
C ARG A 277 -4.81 -9.47 7.29
N LYS A 278 -3.58 -9.95 7.09
CA LYS A 278 -2.87 -10.84 8.03
C LYS A 278 -1.97 -10.10 9.03
N GLN A 279 -1.82 -8.80 8.90
CA GLN A 279 -1.23 -7.99 9.97
C GLN A 279 -2.21 -7.97 11.15
N PRO A 280 -1.78 -8.31 12.38
CA PRO A 280 -2.58 -7.98 13.53
C PRO A 280 -2.81 -6.47 13.48
N SER A 281 -4.07 -6.05 13.40
CA SER A 281 -4.44 -4.65 13.57
C SER A 281 -3.68 -4.16 14.80
N PRO A 282 -2.96 -3.01 14.77
CA PRO A 282 -2.49 -2.43 16.01
C PRO A 282 -3.73 -2.32 16.87
N ALA A 283 -3.73 -3.08 17.98
CA ALA A 283 -4.86 -3.11 18.89
C ALA A 283 -5.17 -1.66 19.22
N ALA A 284 -6.30 -1.16 18.71
CA ALA A 284 -6.90 0.03 19.26
C ALA A 284 -6.90 -0.20 20.77
N PRO A 285 -6.49 0.78 21.61
CA PRO A 285 -6.58 0.62 23.05
C PRO A 285 -7.99 0.12 23.32
N ALA A 286 -8.08 -1.08 23.88
CA ALA A 286 -9.31 -1.85 23.95
C ALA A 286 -10.42 -0.97 24.50
N ALA A 287 -11.23 -0.40 23.60
CA ALA A 287 -12.56 0.05 23.95
C ALA A 287 -13.28 -1.23 24.32
N VAL A 288 -13.52 -1.40 25.61
CA VAL A 288 -14.24 -2.52 26.22
C VAL A 288 -15.63 -2.54 25.60
N LEU A 289 -15.76 -3.25 24.46
CA LEU A 289 -17.06 -3.68 23.98
C LEU A 289 -17.45 -4.88 24.84
N ALA A 290 -18.36 -4.63 25.76
CA ALA A 290 -19.11 -5.63 26.49
C ALA A 290 -19.84 -6.52 25.47
N GLY A 291 -19.16 -7.56 25.01
CA GLY A 291 -19.72 -8.68 24.28
C GLY A 291 -19.79 -9.86 25.25
N ALA A 292 -20.99 -10.29 25.60
CA ALA A 292 -21.27 -11.43 26.45
C ALA A 292 -20.68 -12.73 25.86
N GLY A 293 -19.41 -12.99 26.15
CA GLY A 293 -18.74 -14.26 25.99
C GLY A 293 -18.35 -14.76 27.37
N ARG A 294 -18.69 -15.99 27.70
CA ARG A 294 -18.31 -16.65 28.96
C ARG A 294 -16.84 -16.39 29.25
N ARG A 295 -16.58 -15.56 30.26
CA ARG A 295 -15.22 -15.26 30.74
C ARG A 295 -14.69 -16.51 31.45
N ASP A 296 -13.44 -16.85 31.15
CA ASP A 296 -12.78 -17.99 31.78
C ASP A 296 -12.66 -17.72 33.30
N PRO A 297 -13.14 -18.63 34.17
CA PRO A 297 -13.00 -18.49 35.61
C PRO A 297 -11.57 -18.22 36.08
N ALA A 298 -10.55 -18.68 35.32
CA ALA A 298 -9.13 -18.43 35.60
C ALA A 298 -8.77 -16.96 35.47
N ASP A 299 -9.30 -16.25 34.48
CA ASP A 299 -9.07 -14.81 34.26
C ASP A 299 -9.65 -13.96 35.41
N ILE A 300 -10.82 -14.35 35.90
CA ILE A 300 -11.48 -13.66 37.03
C ILE A 300 -10.67 -13.87 38.31
N ALA A 301 -10.17 -15.07 38.54
CA ALA A 301 -9.33 -15.38 39.72
C ALA A 301 -8.00 -14.57 39.69
N GLU A 302 -7.39 -14.39 38.54
CA GLU A 302 -6.17 -13.60 38.37
C GLU A 302 -6.40 -12.11 38.61
N ARG A 303 -7.52 -11.56 38.15
CA ARG A 303 -7.92 -10.17 38.42
C ARG A 303 -8.19 -9.90 39.90
N ILE A 304 -8.83 -10.87 40.62
CA ILE A 304 -9.05 -10.76 42.05
C ILE A 304 -7.70 -10.79 42.81
N ARG A 305 -6.74 -11.60 42.37
CA ARG A 305 -5.39 -11.64 42.97
C ARG A 305 -4.67 -10.31 42.80
N HIS A 306 -4.68 -9.78 41.58
CA HIS A 306 -4.06 -8.48 41.29
C HIS A 306 -4.70 -7.33 42.03
N LEU A 307 -6.04 -7.32 42.17
CA LEU A 307 -6.77 -6.37 42.99
C LEU A 307 -6.35 -6.44 44.50
N GLY A 308 -6.08 -7.67 45.00
CA GLY A 308 -5.57 -7.90 46.37
C GLY A 308 -4.13 -7.40 46.55
N GLU A 309 -3.31 -7.39 45.52
CA GLU A 309 -1.96 -6.82 45.55
C GLU A 309 -2.01 -5.28 45.59
N LEU A 310 -2.87 -4.63 44.81
CA LEU A 310 -3.10 -3.20 44.81
C LEU A 310 -3.65 -2.70 46.16
N HIS A 311 -4.54 -3.47 46.78
CA HIS A 311 -5.04 -3.17 48.13
C HIS A 311 -3.94 -3.25 49.18
N ARG A 312 -3.10 -4.30 49.18
CA ARG A 312 -1.93 -4.39 50.09
C ARG A 312 -0.91 -3.32 49.88
N ALA A 313 -0.79 -2.78 48.65
CA ALA A 313 0.09 -1.64 48.34
C ALA A 313 -0.50 -0.29 48.74
N GLY A 314 -1.73 -0.25 49.31
CA GLY A 314 -2.40 0.98 49.72
C GLY A 314 -2.91 1.84 48.55
N LEU A 315 -2.97 1.30 47.35
CA LEU A 315 -3.41 2.01 46.15
C LEU A 315 -4.94 1.96 45.95
N VAL A 316 -5.64 1.09 46.67
CA VAL A 316 -7.08 0.90 46.64
C VAL A 316 -7.59 0.82 48.08
N THR A 317 -8.67 1.54 48.41
CA THR A 317 -9.30 1.53 49.72
C THR A 317 -10.07 0.24 50.00
N ASP A 318 -10.38 -0.04 51.30
CA ASP A 318 -11.15 -1.22 51.70
C ASP A 318 -12.53 -1.29 51.02
N ASP A 319 -13.20 -0.14 50.91
CA ASP A 319 -14.51 -0.03 50.27
C ASP A 319 -14.46 -0.31 48.77
N GLU A 320 -13.47 0.25 48.07
CA GLU A 320 -13.24 0.04 46.64
C GLU A 320 -12.84 -1.41 46.35
N PHE A 321 -12.00 -2.00 47.17
CA PHE A 321 -11.62 -3.40 47.08
C PHE A 321 -12.82 -4.32 47.22
N SER A 322 -13.66 -4.09 48.26
CA SER A 322 -14.86 -4.91 48.52
C SER A 322 -15.88 -4.78 47.41
N ALA A 323 -16.16 -3.61 46.89
CA ALA A 323 -17.09 -3.37 45.80
C ALA A 323 -16.61 -4.03 44.51
N LYS A 324 -15.32 -3.89 44.16
CA LYS A 324 -14.77 -4.45 42.94
C LYS A 324 -14.64 -5.96 42.98
N LYS A 325 -14.32 -6.53 44.16
CA LYS A 325 -14.31 -7.99 44.39
C LYS A 325 -15.69 -8.59 44.22
N ALA A 326 -16.73 -7.95 44.79
CA ALA A 326 -18.11 -8.39 44.64
C ALA A 326 -18.57 -8.39 43.14
N GLN A 327 -18.18 -7.34 42.40
CA GLN A 327 -18.47 -7.24 40.99
C GLN A 327 -17.81 -8.38 40.19
N LEU A 328 -16.52 -8.68 40.43
CA LEU A 328 -15.77 -9.74 39.73
C LEU A 328 -16.32 -11.13 40.08
N LEU A 329 -16.78 -11.35 41.30
CA LEU A 329 -17.43 -12.61 41.72
C LEU A 329 -18.83 -12.79 41.12
N ALA A 330 -19.54 -11.71 40.82
CA ALA A 330 -20.84 -11.77 40.13
C ALA A 330 -20.71 -12.06 38.61
N GLU A 331 -19.47 -11.98 38.08
CA GLU A 331 -19.15 -12.30 36.68
C GLU A 331 -18.75 -13.79 36.48
N LEU A 332 -18.63 -14.58 37.58
CA LEU A 332 -18.40 -16.03 37.60
C LEU A 332 -19.67 -16.81 37.29
#